data_22fa07007ca5385219b4d3c4adc8dd47
#
_entry.id   22fa07007ca5385219b4d3c4adc8dd47
#
_cell.length_a   1.000
_cell.length_b   1.000
_cell.length_c   1.000
_cell.angle_alpha   90.00
_cell.angle_beta   90.00
_cell.angle_gamma   90.00
#
_symmetry.space_group_name_H-M   'P 1'
#
loop_
_entity.id
_entity.type
_entity.pdbx_description
1 polymer ?
#
loop_
_entity_poly.entity_id
_entity_poly.type
_entity_poly.pdbx_seq_one_letter_code
_entity_poly.pdbx_strand_id
1 'polypeptide(L)'
;MNIIIGVNMKKMVLIGGGDIGKGNTAYETKEIDEEIVKMTNIDKPNFLFIGLASSFSDSYYDTIKKIYKTLGCETVYLKKKNIINNPDIVKEKISKANIIYIGGGDTIKLINEIKEYKLDILLNESYDKGTILVGISAGAILLSKEGFSDSLILRNENNKHCFIEGISLNDLIICPHYNSSIEKTNELKEQINNRKVYGLENCTALKIEDNKISIIKSNSEKNVYILSNNQEEKLN
;
A
#
# COMPACT_ATOMS: atom_id res chain seq x y z
N MET A 1 -0.67 40.05 9.32
CA MET A 1 0.16 38.88 9.68
C MET A 1 -0.34 37.71 8.82
N ASN A 2 0.29 37.50 7.68
CA ASN A 2 -0.10 36.41 6.77
C ASN A 2 0.35 35.10 7.39
N ILE A 3 -0.59 34.29 7.88
CA ILE A 3 -0.33 32.92 8.27
C ILE A 3 -0.06 32.17 6.96
N ILE A 4 1.22 31.90 6.66
CA ILE A 4 1.60 30.94 5.63
C ILE A 4 1.16 29.59 6.21
N ILE A 5 -0.01 29.12 5.79
CA ILE A 5 -0.42 27.72 6.04
C ILE A 5 0.58 26.90 5.22
N GLY A 6 1.59 26.35 5.89
CA GLY A 6 2.51 25.43 5.25
C GLY A 6 1.71 24.27 4.67
N VAL A 7 1.73 24.12 3.35
CA VAL A 7 1.16 22.96 2.68
C VAL A 7 1.97 21.76 3.15
N ASN A 8 1.35 20.85 3.90
CA ASN A 8 2.01 19.62 4.31
C ASN A 8 2.33 18.78 3.07
N MET A 9 3.58 18.34 2.95
CA MET A 9 4.02 17.47 1.88
C MET A 9 3.22 16.17 1.92
N LYS A 10 2.56 15.81 0.83
CA LYS A 10 1.85 14.53 0.68
C LYS A 10 2.85 13.42 0.45
N LYS A 11 2.79 12.37 1.27
CA LYS A 11 3.74 11.25 1.22
C LYS A 11 3.02 9.92 1.14
N MET A 12 3.41 9.09 0.17
CA MET A 12 2.84 7.76 -0.03
C MET A 12 3.92 6.75 -0.40
N VAL A 13 3.76 5.49 0.05
CA VAL A 13 4.62 4.38 -0.34
C VAL A 13 3.76 3.23 -0.84
N LEU A 14 3.99 2.83 -2.10
CA LEU A 14 3.30 1.72 -2.75
C LEU A 14 4.25 0.54 -2.87
N ILE A 15 4.07 -0.50 -2.07
CA ILE A 15 4.95 -1.66 -1.97
C ILE A 15 4.44 -2.77 -2.90
N GLY A 16 5.30 -3.28 -3.78
CA GLY A 16 4.95 -4.34 -4.73
C GLY A 16 4.60 -5.67 -4.07
N GLY A 17 5.24 -5.97 -2.96
CA GLY A 17 5.10 -7.20 -2.18
C GLY A 17 6.38 -7.53 -1.45
N GLY A 18 6.42 -8.73 -0.87
CA GLY A 18 7.53 -9.26 -0.07
C GLY A 18 7.05 -9.81 1.25
N ASP A 19 7.75 -10.82 1.75
CA ASP A 19 7.47 -11.41 3.06
C ASP A 19 7.91 -10.48 4.19
N ILE A 20 7.10 -10.46 5.24
CA ILE A 20 7.31 -9.60 6.41
C ILE A 20 7.92 -10.36 7.61
N GLY A 21 8.52 -11.53 7.38
CA GLY A 21 9.09 -12.35 8.47
C GLY A 21 8.02 -13.04 9.31
N LYS A 22 6.89 -13.45 8.72
CA LYS A 22 5.86 -14.21 9.43
C LYS A 22 6.24 -15.69 9.50
N GLY A 23 6.25 -16.26 10.70
CA GLY A 23 6.69 -17.64 10.91
C GLY A 23 8.17 -17.81 10.57
N ASN A 24 8.48 -18.64 9.56
CA ASN A 24 9.84 -18.92 9.10
C ASN A 24 10.20 -18.20 7.80
N THR A 25 9.38 -17.23 7.34
CA THR A 25 9.69 -16.45 6.15
C THR A 25 10.73 -15.38 6.45
N ALA A 26 11.47 -14.94 5.42
CA ALA A 26 12.39 -13.84 5.55
C ALA A 26 11.66 -12.50 5.80
N TYR A 27 12.35 -11.54 6.38
CA TYR A 27 11.88 -10.16 6.44
C TYR A 27 12.42 -9.40 5.22
N GLU A 28 11.63 -9.39 4.15
CA GLU A 28 12.05 -8.92 2.82
C GLU A 28 11.78 -7.44 2.57
N THR A 29 10.99 -6.77 3.43
CA THR A 29 10.63 -5.34 3.26
C THR A 29 11.40 -4.42 4.19
N LYS A 30 12.48 -4.88 4.82
CA LYS A 30 13.18 -4.19 5.90
C LYS A 30 13.57 -2.75 5.55
N GLU A 31 14.32 -2.55 4.47
CA GLU A 31 14.82 -1.23 4.07
C GLU A 31 13.69 -0.30 3.65
N ILE A 32 12.58 -0.87 3.13
CA ILE A 32 11.37 -0.11 2.80
C ILE A 32 10.71 0.39 4.09
N ASP A 33 10.53 -0.48 5.09
CA ASP A 33 9.90 -0.14 6.36
C ASP A 33 10.75 0.86 7.16
N GLU A 34 12.08 0.75 7.14
CA GLU A 34 13.02 1.71 7.73
C GLU A 34 12.88 3.10 7.08
N GLU A 35 12.82 3.16 5.75
CA GLU A 35 12.62 4.43 5.04
C GLU A 35 11.26 5.06 5.34
N ILE A 36 10.18 4.27 5.42
CA ILE A 36 8.84 4.76 5.80
C ILE A 36 8.88 5.47 7.16
N VAL A 37 9.52 4.86 8.15
CA VAL A 37 9.62 5.47 9.48
C VAL A 37 10.46 6.75 9.42
N LYS A 38 11.59 6.73 8.72
CA LYS A 38 12.47 7.88 8.52
C LYS A 38 11.76 9.06 7.85
N MET A 39 10.86 8.79 6.89
CA MET A 39 10.08 9.84 6.21
C MET A 39 9.21 10.67 7.16
N THR A 40 8.89 10.20 8.36
CA THR A 40 8.08 10.93 9.34
C THR A 40 8.84 12.10 9.97
N ASN A 41 10.17 12.01 10.12
CA ASN A 41 11.02 12.90 10.91
C ASN A 41 10.54 13.03 12.38
N ILE A 42 9.88 11.99 12.93
CA ILE A 42 9.35 11.94 14.29
C ILE A 42 10.07 10.82 15.04
N ASP A 43 10.53 11.09 16.26
CA ASP A 43 11.27 10.11 17.08
C ASP A 43 10.42 8.87 17.41
N LYS A 44 9.15 9.06 17.77
CA LYS A 44 8.19 7.99 18.08
C LYS A 44 6.89 8.17 17.29
N PRO A 45 6.88 7.85 15.98
CA PRO A 45 5.69 8.07 15.19
C PRO A 45 4.57 7.10 15.55
N ASN A 46 3.33 7.60 15.47
CA ASN A 46 2.13 6.79 15.61
C ASN A 46 1.89 6.01 14.33
N PHE A 47 1.96 4.70 14.41
CA PHE A 47 1.74 3.76 13.31
C PHE A 47 0.37 3.09 13.46
N LEU A 48 -0.49 3.22 12.45
CA LEU A 48 -1.81 2.59 12.38
C LEU A 48 -1.83 1.51 11.30
N PHE A 49 -2.20 0.28 11.67
CA PHE A 49 -2.41 -0.81 10.72
C PHE A 49 -3.88 -1.01 10.38
N ILE A 50 -4.18 -1.18 9.08
CA ILE A 50 -5.49 -1.55 8.54
C ILE A 50 -5.34 -2.86 7.77
N GLY A 51 -5.92 -3.96 8.27
CA GLY A 51 -5.77 -5.31 7.72
C GLY A 51 -7.06 -5.89 7.14
N LEU A 52 -7.90 -5.10 6.47
CA LEU A 52 -9.23 -5.52 5.99
C LEU A 52 -9.17 -6.50 4.82
N ALA A 53 -8.09 -6.48 4.02
CA ALA A 53 -7.90 -7.40 2.90
C ALA A 53 -7.70 -8.87 3.32
N SER A 54 -7.14 -9.09 4.52
CA SER A 54 -6.73 -10.43 4.99
C SER A 54 -7.77 -11.07 5.89
N SER A 55 -7.97 -12.39 5.73
CA SER A 55 -8.74 -13.20 6.67
C SER A 55 -7.97 -13.47 7.96
N PHE A 56 -6.64 -13.33 7.94
CA PHE A 56 -5.73 -13.53 9.08
C PHE A 56 -5.20 -12.21 9.63
N SER A 57 -6.03 -11.19 9.69
CA SER A 57 -5.62 -9.81 10.00
C SER A 57 -4.97 -9.65 11.38
N ASP A 58 -5.40 -10.41 12.41
CA ASP A 58 -4.80 -10.32 13.75
C ASP A 58 -3.35 -10.85 13.77
N SER A 59 -3.08 -12.02 13.15
CA SER A 59 -1.71 -12.55 13.08
C SER A 59 -0.80 -11.73 12.16
N TYR A 60 -1.36 -11.12 11.12
CA TYR A 60 -0.66 -10.17 10.28
C TYR A 60 -0.24 -8.94 11.08
N TYR A 61 -1.19 -8.36 11.83
CA TYR A 61 -0.89 -7.23 12.71
C TYR A 61 0.19 -7.58 13.74
N ASP A 62 0.14 -8.75 14.37
CA ASP A 62 1.14 -9.13 15.37
C ASP A 62 2.56 -9.15 14.81
N THR A 63 2.72 -9.53 13.54
CA THR A 63 4.01 -9.49 12.84
C THR A 63 4.43 -8.04 12.55
N ILE A 64 3.57 -7.26 11.90
CA ILE A 64 3.83 -5.85 11.59
C ILE A 64 4.09 -5.03 12.86
N LYS A 65 3.34 -5.29 13.93
CA LYS A 65 3.54 -4.64 15.23
C LYS A 65 4.95 -4.86 15.79
N LYS A 66 5.48 -6.08 15.69
CA LYS A 66 6.86 -6.37 16.16
C LYS A 66 7.87 -5.56 15.37
N ILE A 67 7.73 -5.54 14.04
CA ILE A 67 8.61 -4.78 13.14
C ILE A 67 8.58 -3.30 13.50
N TYR A 68 7.42 -2.65 13.43
CA TYR A 68 7.33 -1.20 13.63
C TYR A 68 7.63 -0.76 15.06
N LYS A 69 7.40 -1.62 16.07
CA LYS A 69 7.90 -1.36 17.43
C LYS A 69 9.43 -1.37 17.50
N THR A 70 10.08 -2.30 16.81
CA THR A 70 11.55 -2.33 16.72
C THR A 70 12.11 -1.09 16.01
N LEU A 71 11.35 -0.54 15.07
CA LEU A 71 11.67 0.71 14.38
C LEU A 71 11.30 1.97 15.16
N GLY A 72 10.86 1.84 16.43
CA GLY A 72 10.58 2.95 17.34
C GLY A 72 9.14 3.49 17.32
N CYS A 73 8.22 2.87 16.57
CA CYS A 73 6.85 3.36 16.45
C CYS A 73 5.95 2.97 17.62
N GLU A 74 5.00 3.86 17.96
CA GLU A 74 3.82 3.50 18.75
C GLU A 74 2.77 2.86 17.82
N THR A 75 2.44 1.58 18.06
CA THR A 75 1.64 0.80 17.11
C THR A 75 0.20 0.63 17.55
N VAL A 76 -0.74 0.89 16.64
CA VAL A 76 -2.19 0.73 16.83
C VAL A 76 -2.77 -0.11 15.70
N TYR A 77 -3.79 -0.91 16.00
CA TYR A 77 -4.55 -1.68 15.03
C TYR A 77 -5.99 -1.19 14.91
N LEU A 78 -6.44 -0.94 13.70
CA LEU A 78 -7.83 -0.65 13.39
C LEU A 78 -8.56 -1.97 13.10
N LYS A 79 -9.08 -2.61 14.15
CA LYS A 79 -9.84 -3.87 14.02
C LYS A 79 -11.19 -3.64 13.38
N LYS A 80 -11.65 -4.55 12.53
CA LYS A 80 -12.97 -4.49 11.87
C LYS A 80 -14.11 -4.24 12.87
N LYS A 81 -14.12 -4.92 14.03
CA LYS A 81 -15.13 -4.70 15.07
C LYS A 81 -15.18 -3.25 15.58
N ASN A 82 -14.05 -2.54 15.61
CA ASN A 82 -14.02 -1.15 16.02
C ASN A 82 -14.62 -0.24 14.94
N ILE A 83 -14.37 -0.56 13.67
CA ILE A 83 -14.90 0.17 12.52
C ILE A 83 -16.43 0.12 12.54
N ILE A 84 -17.00 -1.06 12.77
CA ILE A 84 -18.45 -1.27 12.77
C ILE A 84 -19.13 -0.60 13.97
N ASN A 85 -18.54 -0.73 15.18
CA ASN A 85 -19.21 -0.39 16.42
C ASN A 85 -18.85 0.99 16.99
N ASN A 86 -17.76 1.61 16.54
CA ASN A 86 -17.21 2.82 17.16
C ASN A 86 -16.58 3.77 16.14
N PRO A 87 -17.38 4.45 15.30
CA PRO A 87 -16.86 5.35 14.26
C PRO A 87 -16.01 6.50 14.81
N ASP A 88 -16.31 7.02 16.01
CA ASP A 88 -15.53 8.07 16.64
C ASP A 88 -14.12 7.61 17.01
N ILE A 89 -13.97 6.38 17.52
CA ILE A 89 -12.67 5.78 17.78
C ILE A 89 -11.87 5.58 16.48
N VAL A 90 -12.55 5.25 15.39
CA VAL A 90 -11.93 5.13 14.06
C VAL A 90 -11.34 6.47 13.64
N LYS A 91 -12.16 7.52 13.68
CA LYS A 91 -11.75 8.89 13.34
C LYS A 91 -10.58 9.37 14.21
N GLU A 92 -10.65 9.12 15.52
CA GLU A 92 -9.58 9.45 16.46
C GLU A 92 -8.26 8.74 16.10
N LYS A 93 -8.30 7.41 15.88
CA LYS A 93 -7.09 6.65 15.55
C LYS A 93 -6.46 7.10 14.24
N ILE A 94 -7.27 7.33 13.22
CA ILE A 94 -6.81 7.80 11.91
C ILE A 94 -6.20 9.20 12.03
N SER A 95 -6.84 10.11 12.75
CA SER A 95 -6.36 11.50 12.90
C SER A 95 -5.06 11.63 13.70
N LYS A 96 -4.74 10.66 14.58
CA LYS A 96 -3.51 10.62 15.37
C LYS A 96 -2.35 9.92 14.67
N ALA A 97 -2.61 9.21 13.57
CA ALA A 97 -1.58 8.44 12.88
C ALA A 97 -0.62 9.34 12.09
N ASN A 98 0.67 9.06 12.21
CA ASN A 98 1.72 9.62 11.35
C ASN A 98 1.96 8.72 10.13
N ILE A 99 1.75 7.40 10.30
CA ILE A 99 1.81 6.38 9.27
C ILE A 99 0.52 5.57 9.33
N ILE A 100 -0.15 5.40 8.18
CA ILE A 100 -1.26 4.45 8.01
C ILE A 100 -0.80 3.39 7.03
N TYR A 101 -0.67 2.15 7.51
CA TYR A 101 -0.24 1.00 6.72
C TYR A 101 -1.43 0.10 6.38
N ILE A 102 -1.69 -0.07 5.10
CA ILE A 102 -2.79 -0.89 4.57
C ILE A 102 -2.22 -2.20 4.05
N GLY A 103 -2.62 -3.30 4.71
CA GLY A 103 -2.12 -4.64 4.40
C GLY A 103 -2.64 -5.22 3.09
N GLY A 104 -1.92 -6.23 2.60
CA GLY A 104 -2.28 -7.02 1.42
C GLY A 104 -3.35 -8.08 1.68
N GLY A 105 -3.82 -8.72 0.60
CA GLY A 105 -4.83 -9.78 0.55
C GLY A 105 -5.79 -9.59 -0.63
N ASP A 106 -7.09 -9.89 -0.44
CA ASP A 106 -8.11 -9.70 -1.46
C ASP A 106 -8.41 -8.21 -1.70
N THR A 107 -8.06 -7.72 -2.88
CA THR A 107 -8.22 -6.31 -3.28
C THR A 107 -9.68 -5.89 -3.34
N ILE A 108 -10.56 -6.72 -3.91
CA ILE A 108 -11.99 -6.42 -4.04
C ILE A 108 -12.63 -6.30 -2.65
N LYS A 109 -12.34 -7.24 -1.76
CA LYS A 109 -12.80 -7.20 -0.37
C LYS A 109 -12.35 -5.92 0.32
N LEU A 110 -11.06 -5.57 0.19
CA LEU A 110 -10.49 -4.38 0.79
C LEU A 110 -11.21 -3.11 0.34
N ILE A 111 -11.36 -2.94 -0.98
CA ILE A 111 -11.99 -1.74 -1.56
C ILE A 111 -13.45 -1.63 -1.11
N ASN A 112 -14.19 -2.74 -1.14
CA ASN A 112 -15.59 -2.75 -0.73
C ASN A 112 -15.74 -2.36 0.74
N GLU A 113 -14.94 -2.92 1.65
CA GLU A 113 -14.99 -2.58 3.07
C GLU A 113 -14.53 -1.14 3.36
N ILE A 114 -13.51 -0.65 2.67
CA ILE A 114 -13.05 0.74 2.79
C ILE A 114 -14.17 1.72 2.38
N LYS A 115 -14.85 1.46 1.27
CA LYS A 115 -15.96 2.30 0.79
C LYS A 115 -17.21 2.16 1.66
N GLU A 116 -17.57 0.94 2.07
CA GLU A 116 -18.72 0.66 2.95
C GLU A 116 -18.64 1.45 4.27
N TYR A 117 -17.43 1.46 4.87
CA TYR A 117 -17.21 2.15 6.14
C TYR A 117 -16.75 3.60 5.99
N LYS A 118 -16.75 4.15 4.76
CA LYS A 118 -16.32 5.53 4.44
C LYS A 118 -14.91 5.86 4.93
N LEU A 119 -14.04 4.86 4.98
CA LEU A 119 -12.65 5.05 5.38
C LEU A 119 -11.85 5.76 4.28
N ASP A 120 -12.25 5.65 3.02
CA ASP A 120 -11.69 6.39 1.88
C ASP A 120 -11.67 7.91 2.13
N ILE A 121 -12.75 8.46 2.69
CA ILE A 121 -12.83 9.88 3.06
C ILE A 121 -11.78 10.22 4.12
N LEU A 122 -11.71 9.42 5.19
CA LEU A 122 -10.76 9.64 6.29
C LEU A 122 -9.30 9.47 5.86
N LEU A 123 -9.03 8.53 4.97
CA LEU A 123 -7.69 8.32 4.38
C LEU A 123 -7.28 9.53 3.54
N ASN A 124 -8.18 10.05 2.70
CA ASN A 124 -7.92 11.24 1.90
C ASN A 124 -7.65 12.47 2.79
N GLU A 125 -8.48 12.71 3.80
CA GLU A 125 -8.28 13.80 4.76
C GLU A 125 -6.95 13.69 5.51
N SER A 126 -6.53 12.48 5.88
CA SER A 126 -5.25 12.24 6.55
C SER A 126 -4.06 12.48 5.63
N TYR A 127 -4.18 12.06 4.38
CA TYR A 127 -3.18 12.29 3.34
C TYR A 127 -2.97 13.78 3.09
N ASP A 128 -4.06 14.56 3.01
CA ASP A 128 -4.01 16.02 2.86
C ASP A 128 -3.37 16.72 4.08
N LYS A 129 -3.44 16.11 5.26
CA LYS A 129 -2.79 16.59 6.49
C LYS A 129 -1.33 16.15 6.66
N GLY A 130 -0.78 15.39 5.69
CA GLY A 130 0.62 14.94 5.70
C GLY A 130 0.87 13.60 6.40
N THR A 131 -0.17 12.83 6.74
CA THR A 131 -0.01 11.43 7.16
C THR A 131 0.58 10.62 6.02
N ILE A 132 1.60 9.81 6.30
CA ILE A 132 2.19 8.91 5.30
C ILE A 132 1.26 7.73 5.08
N LEU A 133 0.74 7.58 3.85
CA LEU A 133 -0.04 6.42 3.48
C LEU A 133 0.85 5.35 2.87
N VAL A 134 0.76 4.15 3.40
CA VAL A 134 1.52 2.99 2.93
C VAL A 134 0.55 1.90 2.52
N GLY A 135 0.74 1.33 1.34
CA GLY A 135 -0.01 0.17 0.88
C GLY A 135 0.92 -0.91 0.34
N ILE A 136 0.68 -2.17 0.73
CA ILE A 136 1.38 -3.32 0.15
C ILE A 136 0.40 -4.18 -0.64
N SER A 137 0.80 -4.59 -1.87
CA SER A 137 -0.02 -5.48 -2.71
C SER A 137 -1.44 -4.91 -2.91
N ALA A 138 -2.49 -5.55 -2.40
CA ALA A 138 -3.86 -5.05 -2.44
C ALA A 138 -4.00 -3.64 -1.82
N GLY A 139 -3.26 -3.35 -0.74
CA GLY A 139 -3.22 -2.01 -0.13
C GLY A 139 -2.60 -0.96 -1.05
N ALA A 140 -1.61 -1.33 -1.86
CA ALA A 140 -1.03 -0.44 -2.87
C ALA A 140 -2.04 -0.15 -3.99
N ILE A 141 -2.76 -1.17 -4.46
CA ILE A 141 -3.84 -1.02 -5.46
C ILE A 141 -4.94 -0.10 -4.92
N LEU A 142 -5.36 -0.30 -3.67
CA LEU A 142 -6.38 0.55 -3.03
C LEU A 142 -6.04 2.04 -3.14
N LEU A 143 -4.79 2.42 -2.85
CA LEU A 143 -4.35 3.82 -2.84
C LEU A 143 -4.18 4.41 -4.25
N SER A 144 -4.00 3.57 -5.25
CA SER A 144 -3.76 3.96 -6.65
C SER A 144 -5.06 4.21 -7.41
N LYS A 145 -4.94 4.72 -8.64
CA LYS A 145 -6.08 4.86 -9.54
C LYS A 145 -6.62 3.49 -9.94
N GLU A 146 -5.71 2.57 -10.30
CA GLU A 146 -6.05 1.23 -10.77
C GLU A 146 -4.88 0.28 -10.49
N GLY A 147 -5.14 -1.02 -10.36
CA GLY A 147 -4.08 -1.99 -10.25
C GLY A 147 -4.44 -3.37 -10.77
N PHE A 148 -3.43 -4.11 -11.23
CA PHE A 148 -3.57 -5.46 -11.76
C PHE A 148 -3.55 -6.48 -10.62
N SER A 149 -4.65 -7.17 -10.41
CA SER A 149 -4.94 -7.97 -9.22
C SER A 149 -5.34 -9.40 -9.55
N ASP A 150 -5.05 -10.30 -8.63
CA ASP A 150 -5.47 -11.70 -8.58
C ASP A 150 -6.77 -11.93 -7.78
N SER A 151 -7.48 -10.89 -7.35
CA SER A 151 -8.65 -11.02 -6.48
C SER A 151 -9.73 -11.93 -7.02
N LEU A 152 -10.00 -11.92 -8.33
CA LEU A 152 -10.99 -12.82 -8.92
C LEU A 152 -10.54 -14.28 -8.87
N ILE A 153 -9.23 -14.54 -8.97
CA ILE A 153 -8.64 -15.88 -8.82
C ILE A 153 -8.79 -16.35 -7.38
N LEU A 154 -8.41 -15.50 -6.40
CA LEU A 154 -8.54 -15.80 -4.97
C LEU A 154 -9.97 -16.10 -4.54
N ARG A 155 -10.95 -15.49 -5.21
CA ARG A 155 -12.39 -15.65 -4.96
C ARG A 155 -13.01 -16.80 -5.74
N ASN A 156 -12.25 -17.48 -6.60
CA ASN A 156 -12.72 -18.49 -7.55
C ASN A 156 -13.84 -17.98 -8.51
N GLU A 157 -13.83 -16.69 -8.80
CA GLU A 157 -14.79 -16.04 -9.72
C GLU A 157 -14.26 -15.97 -11.16
N ASN A 158 -12.94 -16.03 -11.33
CA ASN A 158 -12.24 -16.09 -12.61
C ASN A 158 -10.90 -16.81 -12.45
N ASN A 159 -10.29 -17.22 -13.55
CA ASN A 159 -8.95 -17.83 -13.59
C ASN A 159 -7.87 -16.86 -14.13
N LYS A 160 -8.20 -15.58 -14.33
CA LYS A 160 -7.29 -14.55 -14.83
C LYS A 160 -7.23 -13.36 -13.91
N HIS A 161 -6.07 -12.72 -13.92
CA HIS A 161 -5.89 -11.40 -13.30
C HIS A 161 -6.69 -10.34 -14.07
N CYS A 162 -7.06 -9.27 -13.38
CA CYS A 162 -7.76 -8.14 -13.99
C CYS A 162 -7.35 -6.82 -13.34
N PHE A 163 -7.60 -5.72 -14.04
CA PHE A 163 -7.48 -4.40 -13.48
C PHE A 163 -8.66 -4.09 -12.56
N ILE A 164 -8.36 -3.53 -11.39
CA ILE A 164 -9.33 -3.13 -10.37
C ILE A 164 -9.07 -1.67 -10.00
N GLU A 165 -10.13 -0.86 -10.00
CA GLU A 165 -10.06 0.55 -9.61
C GLU A 165 -9.86 0.68 -8.10
N GLY A 166 -8.90 1.51 -7.69
CA GLY A 166 -8.67 1.90 -6.30
C GLY A 166 -9.53 3.08 -5.86
N ILE A 167 -9.04 3.82 -4.85
CA ILE A 167 -9.69 5.05 -4.38
C ILE A 167 -9.04 6.32 -4.97
N SER A 168 -8.11 6.16 -5.88
CA SER A 168 -7.50 7.23 -6.70
C SER A 168 -6.88 8.38 -5.89
N LEU A 169 -6.12 8.07 -4.84
CA LEU A 169 -5.34 9.10 -4.12
C LEU A 169 -4.09 9.54 -4.92
N ASN A 170 -3.78 8.85 -5.99
CA ASN A 170 -2.81 9.20 -7.02
C ASN A 170 -3.28 8.66 -8.38
N ASP A 171 -2.69 9.13 -9.47
CA ASP A 171 -3.08 8.76 -10.84
C ASP A 171 -2.34 7.54 -11.39
N LEU A 172 -1.60 6.81 -10.55
CA LEU A 172 -0.80 5.67 -11.00
C LEU A 172 -1.67 4.44 -11.24
N ILE A 173 -1.29 3.67 -12.25
CA ILE A 173 -1.77 2.31 -12.49
C ILE A 173 -0.62 1.38 -12.16
N ILE A 174 -0.84 0.42 -11.27
CA ILE A 174 0.24 -0.44 -10.75
C ILE A 174 -0.02 -1.92 -10.96
N CYS A 175 1.05 -2.69 -11.03
CA CYS A 175 1.00 -4.15 -10.97
C CYS A 175 1.92 -4.61 -9.83
N PRO A 176 1.39 -4.83 -8.61
CA PRO A 176 2.15 -5.48 -7.53
C PRO A 176 2.53 -6.91 -7.92
N HIS A 177 3.58 -7.43 -7.27
CA HIS A 177 4.13 -8.77 -7.58
C HIS A 177 4.44 -8.96 -9.07
N TYR A 178 4.91 -7.89 -9.73
CA TYR A 178 5.32 -7.97 -11.13
C TYR A 178 6.45 -9.01 -11.29
N ASN A 179 6.46 -9.75 -12.39
CA ASN A 179 7.40 -10.86 -12.63
C ASN A 179 7.34 -12.01 -11.60
N SER A 180 6.28 -12.11 -10.79
CA SER A 180 6.11 -13.25 -9.88
C SER A 180 5.82 -14.57 -10.63
N SER A 181 5.20 -14.49 -11.81
CA SER A 181 5.03 -15.59 -12.74
C SER A 181 4.99 -15.11 -14.19
N ILE A 182 5.36 -15.98 -15.12
CA ILE A 182 5.28 -15.72 -16.57
C ILE A 182 3.82 -15.49 -16.98
N GLU A 183 2.90 -16.27 -16.43
CA GLU A 183 1.47 -16.17 -16.69
C GLU A 183 0.93 -14.78 -16.39
N LYS A 184 1.14 -14.28 -15.16
CA LYS A 184 0.72 -12.94 -14.76
C LYS A 184 1.29 -11.84 -15.64
N THR A 185 2.58 -11.96 -16.00
CA THR A 185 3.25 -10.99 -16.87
C THR A 185 2.65 -10.96 -18.27
N ASN A 186 2.34 -12.13 -18.84
CA ASN A 186 1.70 -12.23 -20.14
C ASN A 186 0.27 -11.69 -20.10
N GLU A 187 -0.53 -12.06 -19.10
CA GLU A 187 -1.90 -11.54 -18.93
C GLU A 187 -1.93 -10.02 -18.78
N LEU A 188 -0.96 -9.44 -18.05
CA LEU A 188 -0.82 -8.00 -17.97
C LEU A 188 -0.55 -7.38 -19.34
N LYS A 189 0.41 -7.91 -20.11
CA LYS A 189 0.76 -7.42 -21.44
C LYS A 189 -0.41 -7.51 -22.42
N GLU A 190 -1.23 -8.54 -22.33
CA GLU A 190 -2.46 -8.69 -23.12
C GLU A 190 -3.53 -7.64 -22.78
N GLN A 191 -3.61 -7.22 -21.51
CA GLN A 191 -4.68 -6.35 -21.01
C GLN A 191 -4.26 -4.88 -20.85
N ILE A 192 -2.97 -4.56 -21.03
CA ILE A 192 -2.43 -3.23 -20.75
C ILE A 192 -3.06 -2.13 -21.61
N ASN A 193 -3.39 -2.44 -22.89
CA ASN A 193 -3.94 -1.49 -23.86
C ASN A 193 -3.10 -0.19 -23.89
N ASN A 194 -3.75 0.98 -23.77
CA ASN A 194 -3.11 2.29 -23.76
C ASN A 194 -2.68 2.77 -22.34
N ARG A 195 -2.64 1.87 -21.35
CA ARG A 195 -2.23 2.21 -19.97
C ARG A 195 -0.72 2.36 -19.89
N LYS A 196 -0.30 3.27 -18.99
CA LYS A 196 1.06 3.29 -18.44
C LYS A 196 1.01 2.62 -17.06
N VAL A 197 1.60 1.44 -16.94
CA VAL A 197 1.55 0.62 -15.72
C VAL A 197 2.93 0.57 -15.07
N TYR A 198 2.97 0.77 -13.75
CA TYR A 198 4.17 0.56 -12.95
C TYR A 198 4.17 -0.86 -12.40
N GLY A 199 5.05 -1.70 -12.93
CA GLY A 199 5.28 -3.08 -12.47
C GLY A 199 6.22 -3.08 -11.27
N LEU A 200 5.72 -3.46 -10.10
CA LEU A 200 6.47 -3.48 -8.84
C LEU A 200 6.82 -4.93 -8.49
N GLU A 201 8.08 -5.31 -8.57
CA GLU A 201 8.52 -6.62 -8.06
C GLU A 201 8.42 -6.67 -6.53
N ASN A 202 8.41 -7.87 -5.94
CA ASN A 202 8.58 -8.02 -4.50
C ASN A 202 9.87 -7.33 -4.03
N CYS A 203 9.89 -6.86 -2.80
CA CYS A 203 11.02 -6.13 -2.21
C CYS A 203 11.30 -4.77 -2.87
N THR A 204 10.33 -4.21 -3.61
CA THR A 204 10.41 -2.87 -4.20
C THR A 204 9.19 -2.03 -3.85
N ALA A 205 9.37 -0.72 -3.84
CA ALA A 205 8.29 0.22 -3.60
C ALA A 205 8.49 1.51 -4.41
N LEU A 206 7.37 2.16 -4.77
CA LEU A 206 7.35 3.56 -5.19
C LEU A 206 7.17 4.45 -3.96
N LYS A 207 8.09 5.38 -3.75
CA LYS A 207 7.97 6.48 -2.79
C LYS A 207 7.48 7.71 -3.55
N ILE A 208 6.38 8.25 -3.13
CA ILE A 208 5.74 9.44 -3.72
C ILE A 208 5.79 10.55 -2.68
N GLU A 209 6.43 11.67 -3.02
CA GLU A 209 6.49 12.88 -2.20
C GLU A 209 5.97 14.03 -3.06
N ASP A 210 4.75 14.48 -2.79
CA ASP A 210 3.95 15.33 -3.68
C ASP A 210 3.84 14.71 -5.08
N ASN A 211 4.51 15.29 -6.09
CA ASN A 211 4.52 14.78 -7.46
C ASN A 211 5.82 14.07 -7.84
N LYS A 212 6.74 13.88 -6.90
CA LYS A 212 8.02 13.21 -7.16
C LYS A 212 7.92 11.73 -6.84
N ILE A 213 8.29 10.91 -7.81
CA ILE A 213 8.37 9.46 -7.66
C ILE A 213 9.83 9.05 -7.55
N SER A 214 10.15 8.24 -6.56
CA SER A 214 11.43 7.57 -6.40
C SER A 214 11.22 6.11 -5.99
N ILE A 215 12.28 5.30 -6.04
CA ILE A 215 12.21 3.87 -5.76
C ILE A 215 12.91 3.58 -4.44
N ILE A 216 12.31 2.69 -3.63
CA ILE A 216 12.95 2.05 -2.50
C ILE A 216 13.08 0.57 -2.82
N LYS A 217 14.21 -0.04 -2.48
CA LYS A 217 14.47 -1.47 -2.66
C LYS A 217 15.02 -2.08 -1.39
N SER A 218 14.47 -3.19 -0.97
CA SER A 218 15.05 -4.07 0.06
C SER A 218 15.88 -5.20 -0.54
N ASN A 219 15.87 -5.35 -1.87
CA ASN A 219 16.70 -6.27 -2.61
C ASN A 219 17.22 -5.57 -3.88
N SER A 220 18.53 -5.43 -4.01
CA SER A 220 19.17 -4.71 -5.13
C SER A 220 18.94 -5.35 -6.50
N GLU A 221 18.66 -6.65 -6.55
CA GLU A 221 18.37 -7.39 -7.79
C GLU A 221 16.95 -7.14 -8.31
N LYS A 222 16.03 -6.71 -7.42
CA LYS A 222 14.65 -6.43 -7.76
C LYS A 222 14.46 -5.02 -8.31
N ASN A 223 13.45 -4.85 -9.15
CA ASN A 223 13.26 -3.63 -9.90
C ASN A 223 11.81 -3.18 -9.96
N VAL A 224 11.64 -1.92 -10.32
CA VAL A 224 10.37 -1.35 -10.77
C VAL A 224 10.47 -1.14 -12.28
N TYR A 225 9.39 -1.39 -12.97
CA TYR A 225 9.28 -1.26 -14.42
C TYR A 225 8.16 -0.30 -14.79
N ILE A 226 8.32 0.35 -15.94
CA ILE A 226 7.25 1.07 -16.62
C ILE A 226 6.88 0.27 -17.86
N LEU A 227 5.61 -0.09 -17.97
CA LEU A 227 5.06 -0.79 -19.12
C LEU A 227 4.08 0.12 -19.85
N SER A 228 4.22 0.25 -21.16
CA SER A 228 3.30 0.99 -22.03
C SER A 228 3.46 0.53 -23.47
N ASN A 229 2.35 0.38 -24.21
CA ASN A 229 2.38 0.10 -25.66
C ASN A 229 3.39 -1.00 -26.07
N ASN A 230 3.40 -2.13 -25.36
CA ASN A 230 4.34 -3.25 -25.56
C ASN A 230 5.82 -2.93 -25.29
N GLN A 231 6.12 -1.79 -24.70
CA GLN A 231 7.45 -1.44 -24.21
C GLN A 231 7.52 -1.67 -22.71
N GLU A 232 8.66 -2.12 -22.27
CA GLU A 232 8.99 -2.36 -20.85
C GLU A 232 10.32 -1.71 -20.56
N GLU A 233 10.32 -0.74 -19.68
CA GLU A 233 11.52 -0.02 -19.28
C GLU A 233 11.72 -0.18 -17.76
N LYS A 234 12.97 -0.42 -17.38
CA LYS A 234 13.36 -0.40 -15.97
C LYS A 234 13.41 1.03 -15.48
N LEU A 235 12.68 1.33 -14.42
CA LEU A 235 12.74 2.60 -13.74
C LEU A 235 13.99 2.64 -12.84
N ASN A 236 14.84 3.64 -13.03
CA ASN A 236 16.11 3.83 -12.29
C ASN A 236 16.01 4.99 -11.28
#